data_3bc4ba2897a6c3779c6861c0dd7ea3b5
#
_entry.id   3bc4ba2897a6c3779c6861c0dd7ea3b5
#
_cell.length_a   1.000
_cell.length_b   1.000
_cell.length_c   1.000
_cell.angle_alpha   90.00
_cell.angle_beta   90.00
_cell.angle_gamma   90.00
#
_symmetry.space_group_name_H-M   'P 1'
#
loop_
_entity.id
_entity.type
_entity.pdbx_description
1 polymer ?
#
loop_
_entity_poly.entity_id
_entity_poly.type
_entity_poly.pdbx_seq_one_letter_code
_entity_poly.pdbx_strand_id
1 'polypeptide(L)'
;MKIMIMSDVVPAASAKNEYTDGAIEKLLSDGFREKLHGAEFNIVNLECPLTRENEPAAKWGSSLKALPESMKALKKIPGLVVNLANNHIRDYGSQGVLDTIQVLEEHGIPYLGAGKDMENSNRSLILEKKSHKIGLYSC
;
A
#
# COMPACT_ATOMS: atom_id res chain seq x y z
N MET A 1 6.57 -20.57 -6.71
CA MET A 1 6.26 -19.25 -6.15
C MET A 1 4.75 -19.07 -6.15
N LYS A 2 4.16 -18.62 -5.04
CA LYS A 2 2.73 -18.31 -4.90
C LYS A 2 2.60 -16.82 -4.62
N ILE A 3 1.78 -16.14 -5.40
CA ILE A 3 1.48 -14.71 -5.25
C ILE A 3 -0.01 -14.56 -4.99
N MET A 4 -0.37 -13.73 -4.03
CA MET A 4 -1.74 -13.34 -3.75
C MET A 4 -1.92 -11.88 -4.21
N ILE A 5 -2.90 -11.64 -5.05
CA ILE A 5 -3.27 -10.30 -5.51
C ILE A 5 -4.61 -9.96 -4.86
N MET A 6 -4.64 -8.84 -4.16
CA MET A 6 -5.80 -8.37 -3.42
C MET A 6 -6.30 -7.06 -4.02
N SER A 7 -7.49 -6.67 -3.62
CA SER A 7 -8.12 -5.41 -4.02
C SER A 7 -7.67 -4.25 -3.12
N ASP A 8 -8.51 -3.24 -3.06
CA ASP A 8 -8.28 -1.97 -2.39
C ASP A 8 -8.17 -2.11 -0.89
N VAL A 9 -7.17 -1.45 -0.35
CA VAL A 9 -6.94 -1.31 1.09
C VAL A 9 -6.96 0.18 1.42
N VAL A 10 -7.92 0.57 2.26
CA VAL A 10 -8.09 1.95 2.74
C VAL A 10 -8.01 1.94 4.28
N PRO A 11 -6.85 2.24 4.88
CA PRO A 11 -6.67 2.25 6.34
C PRO A 11 -7.29 3.48 7.01
N ALA A 12 -8.58 3.71 6.78
CA ALA A 12 -9.30 4.91 7.19
C ALA A 12 -10.67 4.60 7.80
N ALA A 13 -11.45 5.63 8.08
CA ALA A 13 -12.81 5.56 8.61
C ALA A 13 -12.92 4.68 9.87
N SER A 14 -13.85 3.72 9.89
CA SER A 14 -14.12 2.87 11.06
C SER A 14 -12.99 1.93 11.47
N ALA A 15 -12.07 1.62 10.55
CA ALA A 15 -10.93 0.72 10.80
C ALA A 15 -9.63 1.46 11.16
N LYS A 16 -9.67 2.78 11.25
CA LYS A 16 -8.47 3.61 11.48
C LYS A 16 -7.65 3.18 12.70
N ASN A 17 -8.33 2.94 13.81
CA ASN A 17 -7.65 2.60 15.07
C ASN A 17 -6.94 1.25 14.97
N GLU A 18 -7.60 0.25 14.42
CA GLU A 18 -7.01 -1.08 14.23
C GLU A 18 -5.74 -1.02 13.38
N TYR A 19 -5.75 -0.20 12.33
CA TYR A 19 -4.56 0.01 11.50
C TYR A 19 -3.45 0.73 12.27
N THR A 20 -3.76 1.83 12.96
CA THR A 20 -2.75 2.64 13.67
C THR A 20 -2.22 1.96 14.93
N ASP A 21 -3.00 1.09 15.55
CA ASP A 21 -2.58 0.27 16.70
C ASP A 21 -1.84 -1.00 16.26
N GLY A 22 -1.93 -1.34 14.97
CA GLY A 22 -1.32 -2.55 14.43
C GLY A 22 -2.11 -3.81 14.72
N ALA A 23 -3.40 -3.72 14.98
CA ALA A 23 -4.27 -4.82 15.35
C ALA A 23 -4.81 -5.56 14.10
N ILE A 24 -3.91 -6.13 13.28
CA ILE A 24 -4.27 -6.81 12.01
C ILE A 24 -5.23 -8.00 12.24
N GLU A 25 -5.17 -8.62 13.39
CA GLU A 25 -6.05 -9.71 13.79
C GLU A 25 -7.52 -9.29 13.95
N LYS A 26 -7.79 -8.00 14.16
CA LYS A 26 -9.14 -7.44 14.20
C LYS A 26 -9.68 -7.09 12.81
N LEU A 27 -8.76 -6.94 11.84
CA LEU A 27 -9.09 -6.57 10.46
C LEU A 27 -9.30 -7.79 9.58
N LEU A 28 -8.59 -8.88 9.84
CA LEU A 28 -8.53 -10.06 8.98
C LEU A 28 -8.85 -11.31 9.78
N SER A 29 -9.73 -12.15 9.25
CA SER A 29 -10.03 -13.46 9.84
C SER A 29 -8.81 -14.38 9.86
N ASP A 30 -8.78 -15.35 10.74
CA ASP A 30 -7.69 -16.33 10.86
C ASP A 30 -7.44 -17.06 9.54
N GLY A 31 -8.49 -17.55 8.91
CA GLY A 31 -8.37 -18.25 7.62
C GLY A 31 -7.85 -17.38 6.49
N PHE A 32 -8.10 -16.04 6.53
CA PHE A 32 -7.51 -15.14 5.55
C PHE A 32 -6.03 -14.90 5.87
N ARG A 33 -5.66 -14.73 7.13
CA ARG A 33 -4.26 -14.61 7.56
C ARG A 33 -3.44 -15.83 7.20
N GLU A 34 -3.99 -17.04 7.35
CA GLU A 34 -3.34 -18.28 6.89
C GLU A 34 -3.05 -18.28 5.39
N LYS A 35 -3.99 -17.76 4.57
CA LYS A 35 -3.77 -17.62 3.12
C LYS A 35 -2.63 -16.65 2.80
N LEU A 36 -2.55 -15.52 3.53
CA LEU A 36 -1.47 -14.55 3.38
C LEU A 36 -0.11 -15.19 3.73
N HIS A 37 -0.03 -15.94 4.82
CA HIS A 37 1.19 -16.67 5.20
C HIS A 37 1.57 -17.77 4.20
N GLY A 38 0.60 -18.29 3.45
CA GLY A 38 0.83 -19.29 2.41
C GLY A 38 1.36 -18.73 1.08
N ALA A 39 1.49 -17.43 0.95
CA ALA A 39 2.04 -16.77 -0.24
C ALA A 39 3.43 -16.17 0.04
N GLU A 40 4.29 -16.17 -0.97
CA GLU A 40 5.59 -15.51 -0.90
C GLU A 40 5.47 -13.99 -1.04
N PHE A 41 4.49 -13.53 -1.84
CA PHE A 41 4.19 -12.12 -2.04
C PHE A 41 2.69 -11.89 -1.96
N ASN A 42 2.31 -10.82 -1.28
CA ASN A 42 0.94 -10.36 -1.10
C ASN A 42 0.83 -8.93 -1.64
N ILE A 43 0.21 -8.77 -2.79
CA ILE A 43 0.10 -7.49 -3.50
C ILE A 43 -1.23 -6.85 -3.14
N VAL A 44 -1.21 -5.61 -2.63
CA VAL A 44 -2.41 -4.82 -2.31
C VAL A 44 -2.44 -3.54 -3.13
N ASN A 45 -3.62 -3.04 -3.46
CA ASN A 45 -3.81 -1.66 -3.91
C ASN A 45 -4.03 -0.78 -2.68
N LEU A 46 -3.05 0.05 -2.33
CA LEU A 46 -3.21 1.04 -1.25
C LEU A 46 -3.93 2.27 -1.83
N GLU A 47 -5.25 2.30 -1.67
CA GLU A 47 -6.13 3.25 -2.34
C GLU A 47 -6.27 4.58 -1.60
N CYS A 48 -5.24 5.01 -0.90
CA CYS A 48 -5.16 6.35 -0.33
C CYS A 48 -3.71 6.67 0.06
N PRO A 49 -3.31 7.95 0.09
CA PRO A 49 -2.01 8.34 0.62
C PRO A 49 -1.93 8.11 2.14
N LEU A 50 -0.74 7.74 2.60
CA LEU A 50 -0.35 7.71 4.01
C LEU A 50 0.28 9.06 4.35
N THR A 51 -0.50 10.02 4.83
CA THR A 51 -0.04 11.38 5.03
C THR A 51 -0.71 12.08 6.21
N ARG A 52 -0.06 13.11 6.72
CA ARG A 52 -0.62 14.06 7.69
C ARG A 52 -1.14 15.34 7.05
N GLU A 53 -1.00 15.48 5.72
CA GLU A 53 -1.52 16.64 5.00
C GLU A 53 -3.01 16.85 5.31
N ASN A 54 -3.42 18.10 5.47
CA ASN A 54 -4.79 18.46 5.80
C ASN A 54 -5.55 19.10 4.63
N GLU A 55 -4.83 19.59 3.64
CA GLU A 55 -5.42 20.26 2.48
C GLU A 55 -5.59 19.26 1.33
N PRO A 56 -6.82 18.79 1.06
CA PRO A 56 -7.05 17.89 -0.07
C PRO A 56 -6.87 18.64 -1.40
N ALA A 57 -6.44 17.92 -2.41
CA ALA A 57 -6.40 18.41 -3.77
C ALA A 57 -7.83 18.68 -4.28
N ALA A 58 -7.98 19.74 -5.08
CA ALA A 58 -9.25 20.06 -5.71
C ALA A 58 -9.65 18.97 -6.71
N LYS A 59 -10.71 18.24 -6.41
CA LYS A 59 -11.27 17.18 -7.28
C LYS A 59 -12.75 16.98 -7.01
N TRP A 60 -13.42 16.26 -7.92
CA TRP A 60 -14.76 15.75 -7.70
C TRP A 60 -14.72 14.48 -6.83
N GLY A 61 -15.65 14.36 -5.90
CA GLY A 61 -15.79 13.20 -5.02
C GLY A 61 -15.02 13.34 -3.70
N SER A 62 -15.03 12.27 -2.92
CA SER A 62 -14.40 12.24 -1.60
C SER A 62 -12.89 12.12 -1.72
N SER A 63 -12.18 12.81 -0.83
CA SER A 63 -10.75 12.62 -0.66
C SER A 63 -10.47 11.61 0.44
N LEU A 64 -9.61 10.65 0.16
CA LEU A 64 -9.21 9.59 1.08
C LEU A 64 -7.79 9.83 1.57
N LYS A 65 -7.54 9.61 2.86
CA LYS A 65 -6.20 9.48 3.43
C LYS A 65 -6.18 8.56 4.62
N ALA A 66 -5.02 8.04 4.93
CA ALA A 66 -4.74 7.36 6.18
C ALA A 66 -3.51 7.97 6.85
N LEU A 67 -3.34 7.70 8.14
CA LEU A 67 -2.16 8.14 8.87
C LEU A 67 -0.96 7.22 8.55
N PRO A 68 0.28 7.75 8.56
CA PRO A 68 1.51 6.94 8.41
C PRO A 68 1.58 5.75 9.37
N GLU A 69 1.04 5.91 10.60
CA GLU A 69 0.96 4.86 11.61
C GLU A 69 0.19 3.62 11.18
N SER A 70 -0.64 3.71 10.14
CA SER A 70 -1.36 2.56 9.56
C SER A 70 -0.41 1.48 9.07
N MET A 71 0.85 1.82 8.79
CA MET A 71 1.90 0.85 8.49
C MET A 71 2.14 -0.16 9.62
N LYS A 72 1.77 0.14 10.87
CA LYS A 72 1.91 -0.82 11.97
C LYS A 72 1.12 -2.10 11.73
N ALA A 73 -0.07 -2.00 11.12
CA ALA A 73 -0.85 -3.17 10.73
C ALA A 73 -0.42 -3.71 9.35
N LEU A 74 -0.25 -2.85 8.35
CA LEU A 74 0.07 -3.25 6.99
C LEU A 74 1.36 -4.06 6.90
N LYS A 75 2.42 -3.66 7.60
CA LYS A 75 3.70 -4.37 7.61
C LYS A 75 3.66 -5.77 8.25
N LYS A 76 2.56 -6.13 8.93
CA LYS A 76 2.33 -7.49 9.44
C LYS A 76 1.85 -8.45 8.35
N ILE A 77 1.47 -7.95 7.17
CA ILE A 77 1.17 -8.76 6.01
C ILE A 77 2.50 -9.34 5.50
N PRO A 78 2.69 -10.66 5.50
CA PRO A 78 3.95 -11.25 5.07
C PRO A 78 4.17 -11.01 3.58
N GLY A 79 5.40 -10.67 3.17
CA GLY A 79 5.72 -10.40 1.76
C GLY A 79 4.86 -9.32 1.11
N LEU A 80 4.48 -8.30 1.87
CA LEU A 80 3.67 -7.18 1.38
C LEU A 80 4.36 -6.46 0.22
N VAL A 81 3.60 -6.22 -0.84
CA VAL A 81 3.95 -5.37 -1.98
C VAL A 81 2.80 -4.41 -2.22
N VAL A 82 3.08 -3.14 -2.43
CA VAL A 82 2.06 -2.10 -2.51
C VAL A 82 1.96 -1.54 -3.93
N ASN A 83 0.77 -1.61 -4.53
CA ASN A 83 0.43 -0.84 -5.72
C ASN A 83 -0.10 0.52 -5.31
N LEU A 84 0.42 1.59 -5.94
CA LEU A 84 0.02 2.97 -5.73
C LEU A 84 -0.63 3.61 -6.97
N ALA A 85 -0.69 2.89 -8.11
CA ALA A 85 -1.36 3.42 -9.29
C ALA A 85 -2.88 3.31 -9.13
N ASN A 86 -3.47 4.35 -8.59
CA ASN A 86 -4.91 4.49 -8.39
C ASN A 86 -5.33 5.97 -8.37
N ASN A 87 -6.63 6.21 -8.45
CA ASN A 87 -7.18 7.56 -8.53
C ASN A 87 -7.16 8.34 -7.19
N HIS A 88 -6.84 7.68 -6.06
CA HIS A 88 -6.84 8.29 -4.73
C HIS A 88 -5.45 8.62 -4.20
N ILE A 89 -4.38 8.09 -4.79
CA ILE A 89 -3.02 8.34 -4.28
C ILE A 89 -2.65 9.83 -4.25
N ARG A 90 -3.24 10.65 -5.12
CA ARG A 90 -3.04 12.09 -5.21
C ARG A 90 -4.11 12.93 -4.50
N ASP A 91 -4.93 12.35 -3.67
CA ASP A 91 -6.00 13.08 -2.96
C ASP A 91 -5.48 14.21 -2.06
N TYR A 92 -4.23 14.16 -1.67
CA TYR A 92 -3.51 15.20 -0.93
C TYR A 92 -2.30 15.71 -1.71
N GLY A 93 -2.46 15.82 -3.04
CA GLY A 93 -1.46 16.39 -3.92
C GLY A 93 -0.17 15.57 -4.00
N SER A 94 0.88 16.22 -4.48
CA SER A 94 2.20 15.57 -4.60
C SER A 94 2.82 15.26 -3.23
N GLN A 95 2.54 16.07 -2.21
CA GLN A 95 3.06 15.82 -0.86
C GLN A 95 2.52 14.51 -0.29
N GLY A 96 1.21 14.24 -0.44
CA GLY A 96 0.62 12.96 -0.02
C GLY A 96 1.26 11.74 -0.68
N VAL A 97 1.64 11.85 -1.96
CA VAL A 97 2.39 10.79 -2.67
C VAL A 97 3.78 10.61 -2.07
N LEU A 98 4.53 11.70 -1.86
CA LEU A 98 5.89 11.66 -1.33
C LEU A 98 5.93 11.11 0.10
N ASP A 99 5.00 11.54 0.95
CA ASP A 99 4.85 11.03 2.32
C ASP A 99 4.61 9.52 2.30
N THR A 100 3.73 9.04 1.40
CA THR A 100 3.43 7.61 1.26
C THR A 100 4.66 6.82 0.85
N ILE A 101 5.39 7.32 -0.15
CA ILE A 101 6.65 6.70 -0.62
C ILE A 101 7.65 6.63 0.52
N GLN A 102 7.85 7.73 1.24
CA GLN A 102 8.77 7.78 2.38
C GLN A 102 8.41 6.72 3.44
N VAL A 103 7.13 6.64 3.81
CA VAL A 103 6.64 5.65 4.79
C VAL A 103 6.92 4.22 4.33
N LEU A 104 6.70 3.90 3.06
CA LEU A 104 6.97 2.57 2.51
C LEU A 104 8.47 2.25 2.52
N GLU A 105 9.31 3.21 2.12
CA GLU A 105 10.78 3.07 2.10
C GLU A 105 11.35 2.89 3.51
N GLU A 106 10.90 3.67 4.50
CA GLU A 106 11.31 3.55 5.91
C GLU A 106 11.00 2.16 6.50
N HIS A 107 9.96 1.49 5.98
CA HIS A 107 9.58 0.14 6.43
C HIS A 107 10.10 -0.97 5.50
N GLY A 108 10.85 -0.63 4.45
CA GLY A 108 11.38 -1.58 3.48
C GLY A 108 10.30 -2.32 2.67
N ILE A 109 9.14 -1.67 2.46
CA ILE A 109 8.03 -2.25 1.71
C ILE A 109 8.18 -1.92 0.22
N PRO A 110 8.28 -2.94 -0.66
CA PRO A 110 8.32 -2.72 -2.10
C PRO A 110 7.01 -2.10 -2.60
N TYR A 111 7.12 -1.16 -3.52
CA TYR A 111 5.97 -0.50 -4.14
C TYR A 111 6.19 -0.24 -5.63
N LEU A 112 5.09 0.02 -6.35
CA LEU A 112 5.08 0.40 -7.77
C LEU A 112 3.89 1.32 -8.06
N GLY A 113 3.90 1.96 -9.23
CA GLY A 113 2.77 2.74 -9.73
C GLY A 113 2.72 4.20 -9.25
N ALA A 114 3.68 4.65 -8.44
CA ALA A 114 3.89 6.05 -8.11
C ALA A 114 5.38 6.32 -7.89
N GLY A 115 5.78 7.58 -8.02
CA GLY A 115 7.17 8.00 -7.85
C GLY A 115 7.28 9.50 -7.67
N LYS A 116 8.46 9.97 -7.29
CA LYS A 116 8.78 11.41 -7.17
C LYS A 116 8.82 12.11 -8.53
N ASP A 117 8.98 11.36 -9.61
CA ASP A 117 9.02 11.81 -11.00
C ASP A 117 8.48 10.73 -11.94
N MET A 118 8.39 11.04 -13.23
CA MET A 118 7.84 10.15 -14.25
C MET A 118 8.68 8.86 -14.40
N GLU A 119 9.99 8.94 -14.31
CA GLU A 119 10.87 7.79 -14.42
C GLU A 119 10.64 6.80 -13.27
N ASN A 120 10.58 7.31 -12.05
CA ASN A 120 10.34 6.50 -10.85
C ASN A 120 8.92 5.90 -10.83
N SER A 121 7.90 6.65 -11.30
CA SER A 121 6.52 6.15 -11.33
C SER A 121 6.30 5.04 -12.37
N ASN A 122 7.03 5.08 -13.48
CA ASN A 122 6.95 4.09 -14.56
C ASN A 122 7.86 2.86 -14.36
N ARG A 123 8.57 2.79 -13.24
CA ARG A 123 9.50 1.69 -12.99
C ARG A 123 8.75 0.38 -12.73
N SER A 124 9.12 -0.67 -13.47
CA SER A 124 8.70 -2.03 -13.14
C SER A 124 9.34 -2.52 -11.85
N LEU A 125 8.59 -3.24 -11.04
CA LEU A 125 9.07 -3.93 -9.86
C LEU A 125 9.33 -5.40 -10.18
N ILE A 126 10.56 -5.87 -9.94
CA ILE A 126 10.91 -7.28 -10.12
C ILE A 126 10.85 -7.98 -8.77
N LEU A 127 9.94 -8.94 -8.64
CA LEU A 127 9.87 -9.86 -7.51
C LEU A 127 10.66 -11.13 -7.82
N GLU A 128 11.58 -11.47 -6.93
CA GLU A 128 12.43 -12.66 -7.10
C GLU A 128 12.33 -13.59 -5.90
N LYS A 129 12.10 -14.87 -6.17
CA LYS A 129 12.10 -15.92 -5.14
C LYS A 129 12.61 -17.23 -5.72
N LYS A 130 13.70 -17.77 -5.14
CA LYS A 130 14.40 -18.95 -5.66
C LYS A 130 14.81 -18.73 -7.13
N SER A 131 14.40 -19.59 -8.04
CA SER A 131 14.67 -19.51 -9.48
C SER A 131 13.61 -18.72 -10.29
N HIS A 132 12.62 -18.13 -9.62
CA HIS A 132 11.51 -17.44 -10.30
C HIS A 132 11.64 -15.93 -10.17
N LYS A 133 11.43 -15.25 -11.29
CA LYS A 133 11.35 -13.78 -11.37
C LYS A 133 10.02 -13.39 -12.01
N ILE A 134 9.35 -12.41 -11.45
CA ILE A 134 8.12 -11.84 -12.02
C ILE A 134 8.28 -10.32 -12.04
N GLY A 135 8.02 -9.74 -13.19
CA GLY A 135 7.91 -8.30 -13.36
C GLY A 135 6.49 -7.84 -13.11
N LEU A 136 6.32 -6.81 -12.28
CA LEU A 136 5.08 -6.11 -12.05
C LEU A 136 5.18 -4.72 -12.66
N TYR A 137 4.13 -4.32 -13.36
CA TYR A 137 3.97 -2.96 -13.90
C TYR A 137 2.54 -2.49 -13.60
N SER A 138 2.39 -1.21 -13.26
CA SER A 138 1.10 -0.59 -12.99
C SER A 138 1.09 0.86 -13.45
N CYS A 139 -0.02 1.28 -14.06
CA CYS A 139 -0.26 2.62 -14.57
C CYS A 139 -1.70 3.06 -14.32
#